data_0606a5c679989d46825b77c70773664e
#
_entry.id   0606a5c679989d46825b77c70773664e
#
_cell.length_a   1.000
_cell.length_b   1.000
_cell.length_c   1.000
_cell.angle_alpha   90.00
_cell.angle_beta   90.00
_cell.angle_gamma   90.00
#
_symmetry.space_group_name_H-M   'P 1'
#
loop_
_entity.id
_entity.type
_entity.pdbx_description
1 polymer ?
#
loop_
_entity_poly.entity_id
_entity_poly.type
_entity_poly.pdbx_seq_one_letter_code
_entity_poly.pdbx_strand_id
1 'polypeptide(L)'
;MGGWLHFLFIYFVVGVRFLRWRGHLWRRMFYGVESTQTSMKQTLLIVRHGQTAWNVEHRLPGQLSGVALNDNGRQQAARLAEALTVLPISAIISSPLERAHHTATIIAQGRDIPIHMEPELMDTNIGSWAGQVIEEIAKNDPAWKAYVRDPTVAPEGVETFPQVQRRVVAAVERWRAQENIGQYPVFVAHADVIKLLVAHYSGLEAGKAGAIHIDNASVSLVELEPEQSPHVVAIGWNPNPGWLKAPTPEILKPSTPTEEQGEQKA
;
A
#
# COMPACT_ATOMS: atom_id res chain seq x y z
N MET A 1 -2.33 -79.48 -17.72
CA MET A 1 -1.29 -78.45 -17.68
C MET A 1 -1.92 -77.10 -17.53
N GLY A 2 -1.61 -76.31 -16.55
CA GLY A 2 -2.06 -74.94 -16.40
C GLY A 2 -3.22 -74.74 -15.42
N GLY A 3 -2.87 -74.50 -14.16
CA GLY A 3 -3.81 -74.22 -13.09
C GLY A 3 -4.21 -72.78 -13.04
N TRP A 4 -5.43 -72.50 -12.71
CA TRP A 4 -6.01 -71.20 -12.39
C TRP A 4 -6.12 -71.06 -10.87
N LEU A 5 -5.43 -70.08 -10.28
CA LEU A 5 -5.61 -69.69 -8.88
C LEU A 5 -6.71 -68.60 -8.81
N HIS A 6 -7.78 -68.87 -8.09
CA HIS A 6 -8.80 -67.93 -7.70
C HIS A 6 -8.39 -67.29 -6.37
N PHE A 7 -8.26 -65.98 -6.33
CA PHE A 7 -8.18 -65.22 -5.07
C PHE A 7 -9.57 -64.80 -4.58
N LEU A 8 -9.93 -65.35 -3.44
CA LEU A 8 -11.17 -65.03 -2.72
C LEU A 8 -10.95 -63.72 -1.95
N PHE A 9 -11.76 -62.68 -2.25
CA PHE A 9 -11.86 -61.46 -1.40
C PHE A 9 -12.86 -61.73 -0.30
N ILE A 10 -12.42 -61.79 0.95
CA ILE A 10 -13.26 -61.84 2.15
C ILE A 10 -13.57 -60.42 2.60
N TYR A 11 -14.83 -59.98 2.50
CA TYR A 11 -15.30 -58.73 3.13
C TYR A 11 -15.53 -58.96 4.63
N PHE A 12 -14.71 -58.30 5.47
CA PHE A 12 -14.97 -58.18 6.90
C PHE A 12 -15.77 -56.91 7.14
N VAL A 13 -17.05 -57.02 7.44
CA VAL A 13 -17.86 -55.91 7.94
C VAL A 13 -17.66 -55.84 9.45
N VAL A 14 -16.88 -54.84 9.90
CA VAL A 14 -16.78 -54.51 11.32
C VAL A 14 -17.63 -53.28 11.56
N GLY A 15 -18.76 -53.46 12.26
CA GLY A 15 -19.59 -52.37 12.73
C GLY A 15 -18.88 -51.55 13.82
N VAL A 16 -18.60 -50.32 13.53
CA VAL A 16 -18.07 -49.36 14.53
C VAL A 16 -19.25 -48.53 15.07
N ARG A 17 -19.58 -48.80 16.37
CA ARG A 17 -20.48 -47.97 17.15
C ARG A 17 -19.86 -46.57 17.29
N PHE A 18 -20.58 -45.52 16.84
CA PHE A 18 -20.23 -44.11 17.08
C PHE A 18 -20.27 -43.81 18.59
N LEU A 19 -19.09 -43.72 19.21
CA LEU A 19 -18.89 -43.02 20.48
C LEU A 19 -18.54 -41.56 20.15
N ARG A 20 -19.47 -40.67 20.47
CA ARG A 20 -19.29 -39.22 20.48
C ARG A 20 -18.20 -38.87 21.48
N TRP A 21 -16.95 -38.68 21.04
CA TRP A 21 -15.90 -38.11 21.84
C TRP A 21 -15.52 -36.71 21.33
N ARG A 22 -15.48 -35.77 22.26
CA ARG A 22 -15.30 -34.33 22.07
C ARG A 22 -14.05 -34.05 21.21
N GLY A 23 -14.26 -33.36 20.11
CA GLY A 23 -13.23 -32.95 19.15
C GLY A 23 -12.34 -31.83 19.65
N HIS A 24 -11.33 -32.11 20.46
CA HIS A 24 -10.26 -31.17 20.75
C HIS A 24 -8.83 -31.75 20.65
N LEU A 25 -8.64 -33.02 20.34
CA LEU A 25 -7.29 -33.63 20.26
C LEU A 25 -6.82 -34.02 18.85
N TRP A 26 -7.69 -34.03 17.82
CA TRP A 26 -7.27 -34.46 16.47
C TRP A 26 -6.74 -33.34 15.56
N ARG A 27 -6.77 -32.08 16.01
CA ARG A 27 -6.23 -30.94 15.25
C ARG A 27 -4.70 -30.72 15.42
N ARG A 28 -4.07 -31.45 16.34
CA ARG A 28 -2.63 -31.22 16.69
C ARG A 28 -1.63 -32.09 15.94
N MET A 29 -2.06 -33.02 15.08
CA MET A 29 -1.13 -34.01 14.49
C MET A 29 -0.82 -33.81 12.99
N PHE A 30 -1.48 -32.90 12.28
CA PHE A 30 -1.30 -32.76 10.82
C PHE A 30 -0.98 -31.36 10.31
N TYR A 31 -0.84 -30.35 11.16
CA TYR A 31 -0.33 -29.05 10.76
C TYR A 31 0.75 -28.59 11.75
N GLY A 32 1.91 -29.22 11.66
CA GLY A 32 3.11 -28.79 12.35
C GLY A 32 3.83 -27.67 11.58
N VAL A 33 3.13 -26.55 11.33
CA VAL A 33 3.70 -25.22 11.23
C VAL A 33 2.80 -24.36 12.10
N GLU A 34 3.12 -24.25 13.39
CA GLU A 34 2.68 -23.12 14.18
C GLU A 34 3.21 -21.88 13.44
N SER A 35 2.37 -21.22 12.64
CA SER A 35 2.60 -19.82 12.34
C SER A 35 2.68 -19.13 13.72
N THR A 36 3.85 -18.68 14.11
CA THR A 36 4.03 -17.74 15.21
C THR A 36 3.27 -16.49 14.83
N GLN A 37 1.96 -16.52 15.04
CA GLN A 37 1.09 -15.40 14.86
C GLN A 37 1.58 -14.37 15.87
N THR A 38 2.06 -13.26 15.36
CA THR A 38 2.57 -12.14 16.16
C THR A 38 1.52 -11.81 17.23
N SER A 39 1.78 -12.18 18.46
CA SER A 39 0.81 -12.05 19.57
C SER A 39 0.70 -10.62 20.11
N MET A 40 1.31 -9.66 19.42
CA MET A 40 1.49 -8.29 19.88
C MET A 40 0.69 -7.32 19.00
N LYS A 41 0.02 -6.34 19.62
CA LYS A 41 -0.55 -5.19 18.91
C LYS A 41 0.56 -4.45 18.17
N GLN A 42 0.32 -4.15 16.91
CA GLN A 42 1.23 -3.36 16.07
C GLN A 42 0.47 -2.21 15.41
N THR A 43 1.16 -1.08 15.26
CA THR A 43 0.70 0.05 14.45
C THR A 43 1.67 0.22 13.28
N LEU A 44 1.22 -0.15 12.09
CA LEU A 44 2.01 0.03 10.86
C LEU A 44 2.00 1.51 10.46
N LEU A 45 3.18 2.08 10.26
CA LEU A 45 3.36 3.42 9.70
C LEU A 45 3.73 3.26 8.22
N ILE A 46 2.80 3.52 7.32
CA ILE A 46 2.98 3.33 5.87
C ILE A 46 3.22 4.71 5.26
N VAL A 47 4.47 4.97 4.84
CA VAL A 47 4.98 6.29 4.45
C VAL A 47 5.22 6.37 2.96
N ARG A 48 4.69 7.40 2.28
CA ARG A 48 5.05 7.74 0.91
C ARG A 48 6.36 8.54 0.91
N HIS A 49 7.22 8.26 -0.06
CA HIS A 49 8.44 9.06 -0.27
C HIS A 49 8.14 10.56 -0.45
N GLY A 50 9.10 11.42 -0.11
CA GLY A 50 9.05 12.86 -0.33
C GLY A 50 9.01 13.22 -1.82
N GLN A 51 8.72 14.49 -2.14
CA GLN A 51 8.59 14.98 -3.51
C GLN A 51 9.89 14.80 -4.32
N THR A 52 9.74 14.46 -5.59
CA THR A 52 10.79 14.43 -6.61
C THR A 52 10.51 15.50 -7.68
N ALA A 53 11.50 15.82 -8.53
CA ALA A 53 11.24 16.66 -9.71
C ALA A 53 10.16 16.05 -10.61
N TRP A 54 10.16 14.74 -10.78
CA TRP A 54 9.17 14.03 -11.60
C TRP A 54 7.73 14.11 -11.06
N ASN A 55 7.55 14.25 -9.74
CA ASN A 55 6.22 14.53 -9.19
C ASN A 55 5.72 15.92 -9.63
N VAL A 56 6.61 16.92 -9.69
CA VAL A 56 6.28 18.28 -10.13
C VAL A 56 5.98 18.31 -11.64
N GLU A 57 6.73 17.55 -12.42
CA GLU A 57 6.57 17.43 -13.86
C GLU A 57 5.39 16.52 -14.27
N HIS A 58 4.66 15.91 -13.32
CA HIS A 58 3.65 14.90 -13.57
C HIS A 58 4.15 13.74 -14.46
N ARG A 59 5.41 13.36 -14.26
CA ARG A 59 6.09 12.25 -14.94
C ARG A 59 6.02 10.99 -14.09
N LEU A 60 5.75 9.86 -14.73
CA LEU A 60 5.62 8.56 -14.09
C LEU A 60 7.00 7.92 -13.86
N PRO A 61 7.46 7.75 -12.62
CA PRO A 61 8.75 7.12 -12.38
C PRO A 61 8.69 5.58 -12.49
N GLY A 62 7.58 4.95 -12.12
CA GLY A 62 7.50 3.51 -12.02
C GLY A 62 8.66 2.95 -11.19
N GLN A 63 9.32 1.91 -11.71
CA GLN A 63 10.49 1.29 -11.06
C GLN A 63 11.84 1.82 -11.57
N LEU A 64 11.86 2.93 -12.30
CA LEU A 64 13.11 3.53 -12.76
C LEU A 64 13.96 4.03 -11.58
N SER A 65 15.28 3.78 -11.68
CA SER A 65 16.31 4.32 -10.79
C SER A 65 16.68 5.76 -11.15
N GLY A 66 17.48 6.42 -10.31
CA GLY A 66 17.96 7.79 -10.57
C GLY A 66 16.94 8.89 -10.26
N VAL A 67 15.77 8.57 -9.75
CA VAL A 67 14.73 9.55 -9.39
C VAL A 67 14.83 9.87 -7.89
N ALA A 68 15.64 10.89 -7.57
CA ALA A 68 15.91 11.32 -6.19
C ALA A 68 14.89 12.35 -5.67
N LEU A 69 14.89 12.56 -4.35
CA LEU A 69 14.13 13.66 -3.73
C LEU A 69 14.67 15.02 -4.20
N ASN A 70 13.77 15.95 -4.49
CA ASN A 70 14.11 17.36 -4.63
C ASN A 70 14.26 18.04 -3.25
N ASP A 71 14.60 19.33 -3.20
CA ASP A 71 14.77 20.07 -1.94
C ASP A 71 13.50 20.10 -1.10
N ASN A 72 12.35 20.28 -1.73
CA ASN A 72 11.06 20.25 -1.06
C ASN A 72 10.78 18.87 -0.48
N GLY A 73 11.07 17.79 -1.23
CA GLY A 73 10.90 16.42 -0.76
C GLY A 73 11.77 16.09 0.46
N ARG A 74 12.99 16.59 0.51
CA ARG A 74 13.85 16.46 1.70
C ARG A 74 13.28 17.19 2.91
N GLN A 75 12.77 18.41 2.72
CA GLN A 75 12.11 19.17 3.78
C GLN A 75 10.80 18.53 4.25
N GLN A 76 10.02 17.97 3.33
CA GLN A 76 8.79 17.21 3.67
C GLN A 76 9.12 15.99 4.53
N ALA A 77 10.14 15.21 4.14
CA ALA A 77 10.60 14.04 4.89
C ALA A 77 11.13 14.42 6.28
N ALA A 78 11.87 15.54 6.40
CA ALA A 78 12.38 16.03 7.67
C ALA A 78 11.25 16.44 8.63
N ARG A 79 10.23 17.18 8.14
CA ARG A 79 9.03 17.53 8.95
C ARG A 79 8.27 16.30 9.40
N LEU A 80 8.13 15.30 8.53
CA LEU A 80 7.51 14.03 8.91
C LEU A 80 8.33 13.31 9.97
N ALA A 81 9.66 13.24 9.81
CA ALA A 81 10.57 12.63 10.78
C ALA A 81 10.47 13.28 12.16
N GLU A 82 10.37 14.61 12.21
CA GLU A 82 10.14 15.37 13.44
C GLU A 82 8.79 15.02 14.08
N ALA A 83 7.72 15.02 13.29
CA ALA A 83 6.38 14.67 13.79
C ALA A 83 6.32 13.22 14.34
N LEU A 84 7.09 12.31 13.79
CA LEU A 84 7.17 10.92 14.22
C LEU A 84 8.07 10.68 15.44
N THR A 85 8.69 11.73 16.01
CA THR A 85 9.57 11.57 17.21
C THR A 85 8.82 11.10 18.45
N VAL A 86 7.51 11.33 18.49
CA VAL A 86 6.63 10.90 19.60
C VAL A 86 6.41 9.38 19.65
N LEU A 87 6.75 8.67 18.58
CA LEU A 87 6.56 7.23 18.49
C LEU A 87 7.89 6.47 18.65
N PRO A 88 7.92 5.37 19.40
CA PRO A 88 9.09 4.51 19.54
C PRO A 88 9.20 3.59 18.31
N ILE A 89 9.57 4.18 17.16
CA ILE A 89 9.79 3.43 15.91
C ILE A 89 10.87 2.37 16.17
N SER A 90 10.58 1.14 15.76
CA SER A 90 11.40 -0.03 16.04
C SER A 90 12.21 -0.52 14.83
N ALA A 91 11.68 -0.34 13.62
CA ALA A 91 12.36 -0.72 12.39
C ALA A 91 11.82 0.11 11.22
N ILE A 92 12.64 0.27 10.18
CA ILE A 92 12.26 0.89 8.91
C ILE A 92 12.50 -0.11 7.79
N ILE A 93 11.45 -0.40 7.03
CA ILE A 93 11.47 -1.25 5.83
C ILE A 93 11.20 -0.34 4.64
N SER A 94 12.12 -0.28 3.68
CA SER A 94 12.05 0.66 2.56
C SER A 94 12.10 -0.04 1.21
N SER A 95 11.31 0.46 0.26
CA SER A 95 11.60 0.24 -1.15
C SER A 95 13.05 0.61 -1.46
N PRO A 96 13.77 -0.15 -2.31
CA PRO A 96 15.16 0.16 -2.68
C PRO A 96 15.29 1.37 -3.62
N LEU A 97 14.19 1.91 -4.17
CA LEU A 97 14.23 3.06 -5.05
C LEU A 97 14.68 4.32 -4.28
N GLU A 98 15.58 5.11 -4.87
CA GLU A 98 16.35 6.18 -4.21
C GLU A 98 15.46 7.16 -3.44
N ARG A 99 14.32 7.55 -4.01
CA ARG A 99 13.35 8.46 -3.38
C ARG A 99 12.76 7.92 -2.09
N ALA A 100 12.48 6.61 -2.04
CA ALA A 100 11.97 5.95 -0.84
C ALA A 100 13.08 5.72 0.18
N HIS A 101 14.23 5.19 -0.25
CA HIS A 101 15.39 4.97 0.61
C HIS A 101 15.88 6.28 1.24
N HIS A 102 15.98 7.36 0.48
CA HIS A 102 16.39 8.66 1.02
C HIS A 102 15.38 9.19 2.04
N THR A 103 14.07 9.01 1.82
CA THR A 103 13.04 9.34 2.80
C THR A 103 13.20 8.50 4.09
N ALA A 104 13.44 7.20 3.96
CA ALA A 104 13.71 6.30 5.08
C ALA A 104 14.95 6.74 5.88
N THR A 105 16.04 7.12 5.18
CA THR A 105 17.27 7.62 5.80
C THR A 105 17.02 8.89 6.62
N ILE A 106 16.20 9.82 6.12
CA ILE A 106 15.85 11.05 6.85
C ILE A 106 15.02 10.71 8.11
N ILE A 107 14.07 9.77 8.01
CA ILE A 107 13.29 9.33 9.17
C ILE A 107 14.16 8.63 10.21
N ALA A 108 15.20 7.91 9.80
CA ALA A 108 16.14 7.22 10.69
C ALA A 108 17.11 8.16 11.41
N GLN A 109 17.31 9.39 10.93
CA GLN A 109 18.28 10.33 11.53
C GLN A 109 18.03 10.55 13.02
N GLY A 110 19.10 10.44 13.83
CA GLY A 110 19.01 10.56 15.28
C GLY A 110 18.36 9.37 16.02
N ARG A 111 18.08 8.29 15.30
CA ARG A 111 17.54 7.02 15.85
C ARG A 111 18.56 5.91 15.58
N ASP A 112 18.76 5.06 16.54
CA ASP A 112 19.58 3.84 16.38
C ASP A 112 18.69 2.67 15.94
N ILE A 113 18.18 2.77 14.70
CA ILE A 113 17.28 1.77 14.11
C ILE A 113 17.77 1.34 12.72
N PRO A 114 17.66 0.04 12.39
CA PRO A 114 18.07 -0.45 11.08
C PRO A 114 17.09 -0.04 9.98
N ILE A 115 17.63 0.19 8.78
CA ILE A 115 16.83 0.31 7.54
C ILE A 115 17.01 -0.97 6.74
N HIS A 116 15.92 -1.67 6.50
CA HIS A 116 15.88 -2.89 5.69
C HIS A 116 15.34 -2.57 4.29
N MET A 117 16.00 -3.10 3.26
CA MET A 117 15.54 -2.98 1.88
C MET A 117 14.57 -4.11 1.55
N GLU A 118 13.40 -3.76 1.01
CA GLU A 118 12.38 -4.71 0.57
C GLU A 118 11.98 -4.44 -0.89
N PRO A 119 12.46 -5.26 -1.84
CA PRO A 119 12.14 -5.08 -3.25
C PRO A 119 10.64 -5.13 -3.58
N GLU A 120 9.86 -5.91 -2.82
CA GLU A 120 8.41 -6.00 -3.03
C GLU A 120 7.66 -4.70 -2.69
N LEU A 121 8.33 -3.72 -2.03
CA LEU A 121 7.79 -2.38 -1.81
C LEU A 121 8.09 -1.40 -2.96
N MET A 122 8.75 -1.84 -4.05
CA MET A 122 8.93 -0.98 -5.24
C MET A 122 7.59 -0.55 -5.81
N ASP A 123 7.62 0.58 -6.52
CA ASP A 123 6.44 1.13 -7.19
C ASP A 123 5.83 0.13 -8.19
N THR A 124 4.62 0.42 -8.68
CA THR A 124 3.99 -0.36 -9.75
C THR A 124 4.91 -0.42 -10.97
N ASN A 125 5.16 -1.61 -11.49
CA ASN A 125 5.78 -1.74 -12.79
C ASN A 125 4.77 -1.31 -13.86
N ILE A 126 5.06 -0.19 -14.50
CA ILE A 126 4.19 0.44 -15.50
C ILE A 126 4.73 0.27 -16.94
N GLY A 127 5.69 -0.65 -17.13
CA GLY A 127 6.22 -0.99 -18.44
C GLY A 127 6.72 0.21 -19.23
N SER A 128 6.29 0.33 -20.47
CA SER A 128 6.71 1.39 -21.38
C SER A 128 6.23 2.80 -20.99
N TRP A 129 5.32 2.94 -20.06
CA TRP A 129 4.89 4.26 -19.57
C TRP A 129 5.89 4.90 -18.59
N ALA A 130 6.85 4.13 -18.09
CA ALA A 130 7.87 4.64 -17.18
C ALA A 130 8.69 5.76 -17.85
N GLY A 131 8.86 6.87 -17.13
CA GLY A 131 9.58 8.04 -17.60
C GLY A 131 8.77 9.00 -18.47
N GLN A 132 7.53 8.69 -18.82
CA GLN A 132 6.69 9.55 -19.64
C GLN A 132 5.85 10.52 -18.78
N VAL A 133 5.43 11.64 -19.39
CA VAL A 133 4.53 12.62 -18.80
C VAL A 133 3.08 12.10 -18.89
N ILE A 134 2.35 12.13 -17.78
CA ILE A 134 0.98 11.59 -17.69
C ILE A 134 0.05 12.20 -18.73
N GLU A 135 0.12 13.52 -18.93
CA GLU A 135 -0.73 14.23 -19.89
C GLU A 135 -0.50 13.76 -21.32
N GLU A 136 0.75 13.48 -21.70
CA GLU A 136 1.09 12.99 -23.05
C GLU A 136 0.57 11.57 -23.27
N ILE A 137 0.77 10.68 -22.27
CA ILE A 137 0.24 9.31 -22.34
C ILE A 137 -1.29 9.35 -22.41
N ALA A 138 -1.93 10.16 -21.56
CA ALA A 138 -3.38 10.27 -21.49
C ALA A 138 -4.00 10.79 -22.80
N LYS A 139 -3.27 11.58 -23.59
CA LYS A 139 -3.72 12.02 -24.92
C LYS A 139 -3.58 10.92 -25.96
N ASN A 140 -2.47 10.20 -25.95
CA ASN A 140 -1.99 9.43 -27.09
C ASN A 140 -2.16 7.91 -26.93
N ASP A 141 -2.31 7.39 -25.70
CA ASP A 141 -2.36 5.95 -25.46
C ASP A 141 -3.73 5.48 -24.94
N PRO A 142 -4.50 4.76 -25.79
CA PRO A 142 -5.78 4.17 -25.36
C PRO A 142 -5.63 3.12 -24.24
N ALA A 143 -4.49 2.40 -24.19
CA ALA A 143 -4.24 1.39 -23.17
C ALA A 143 -4.07 2.03 -21.77
N TRP A 144 -3.41 3.19 -21.71
CA TRP A 144 -3.35 3.99 -20.48
C TRP A 144 -4.76 4.39 -19.99
N LYS A 145 -5.61 4.89 -20.87
CA LYS A 145 -6.98 5.28 -20.53
C LYS A 145 -7.79 4.10 -19.99
N ALA A 146 -7.62 2.92 -20.60
CA ALA A 146 -8.26 1.69 -20.16
C ALA A 146 -7.77 1.28 -18.77
N TYR A 147 -6.44 1.28 -18.56
CA TYR A 147 -5.81 0.95 -17.28
C TYR A 147 -6.22 1.90 -16.15
N VAL A 148 -6.24 3.20 -16.39
CA VAL A 148 -6.67 4.17 -15.36
C VAL A 148 -8.15 3.97 -14.98
N ARG A 149 -8.99 3.56 -15.92
CA ARG A 149 -10.41 3.26 -15.67
C ARG A 149 -10.59 1.94 -14.91
N ASP A 150 -9.79 0.92 -15.24
CA ASP A 150 -9.84 -0.41 -14.63
C ASP A 150 -8.42 -0.97 -14.47
N PRO A 151 -7.75 -0.67 -13.34
CA PRO A 151 -6.38 -1.14 -13.11
C PRO A 151 -6.31 -2.63 -12.73
N THR A 152 -7.42 -3.35 -12.76
CA THR A 152 -7.43 -4.82 -12.61
C THR A 152 -7.06 -5.53 -13.89
N VAL A 153 -7.04 -4.81 -15.02
CA VAL A 153 -6.61 -5.28 -16.34
C VAL A 153 -5.47 -4.38 -16.82
N ALA A 154 -4.36 -4.97 -17.26
CA ALA A 154 -3.18 -4.24 -17.69
C ALA A 154 -2.62 -4.83 -19.00
N PRO A 155 -1.97 -4.01 -19.85
CA PRO A 155 -1.23 -4.50 -21.01
C PRO A 155 0.00 -5.31 -20.57
N GLU A 156 0.61 -6.02 -21.52
CA GLU A 156 1.83 -6.79 -21.27
C GLU A 156 2.95 -5.91 -20.69
N GLY A 157 3.66 -6.43 -19.69
CA GLY A 157 4.75 -5.72 -19.00
C GLY A 157 4.31 -4.71 -17.95
N VAL A 158 3.00 -4.53 -17.72
CA VAL A 158 2.44 -3.65 -16.68
C VAL A 158 1.79 -4.49 -15.58
N GLU A 159 2.08 -4.19 -14.32
CA GLU A 159 1.41 -4.83 -13.18
C GLU A 159 -0.03 -4.33 -13.05
N THR A 160 -0.96 -5.25 -12.79
CA THR A 160 -2.30 -4.89 -12.33
C THR A 160 -2.29 -4.54 -10.84
N PHE A 161 -3.23 -3.73 -10.38
CA PHE A 161 -3.39 -3.42 -8.95
C PHE A 161 -3.52 -4.66 -8.07
N PRO A 162 -4.28 -5.72 -8.44
CA PRO A 162 -4.28 -6.96 -7.67
C PRO A 162 -2.92 -7.68 -7.61
N GLN A 163 -2.07 -7.57 -8.65
CA GLN A 163 -0.71 -8.12 -8.60
C GLN A 163 0.16 -7.36 -7.61
N VAL A 164 0.17 -6.02 -7.71
CA VAL A 164 0.90 -5.16 -6.76
C VAL A 164 0.41 -5.40 -5.33
N GLN A 165 -0.93 -5.41 -5.09
CA GLN A 165 -1.48 -5.66 -3.77
C GLN A 165 -0.99 -6.97 -3.16
N ARG A 166 -1.03 -8.07 -3.93
CA ARG A 166 -0.56 -9.38 -3.43
C ARG A 166 0.89 -9.35 -2.97
N ARG A 167 1.82 -8.77 -3.79
CA ARG A 167 3.24 -8.74 -3.41
C ARG A 167 3.51 -7.85 -2.20
N VAL A 168 2.90 -6.66 -2.14
CA VAL A 168 3.16 -5.72 -1.05
C VAL A 168 2.54 -6.19 0.27
N VAL A 169 1.34 -6.78 0.24
CA VAL A 169 0.71 -7.38 1.43
C VAL A 169 1.55 -8.55 1.93
N ALA A 170 1.98 -9.46 1.04
CA ALA A 170 2.83 -10.58 1.43
C ALA A 170 4.16 -10.12 2.06
N ALA A 171 4.77 -9.05 1.54
CA ALA A 171 5.97 -8.45 2.12
C ALA A 171 5.72 -7.87 3.51
N VAL A 172 4.67 -7.05 3.67
CA VAL A 172 4.33 -6.46 4.96
C VAL A 172 4.02 -7.54 6.00
N GLU A 173 3.22 -8.56 5.65
CA GLU A 173 2.90 -9.66 6.56
C GLU A 173 4.13 -10.49 6.95
N ARG A 174 5.07 -10.72 6.02
CA ARG A 174 6.33 -11.39 6.29
C ARG A 174 7.22 -10.59 7.26
N TRP A 175 7.30 -9.28 7.10
CA TRP A 175 8.09 -8.42 7.98
C TRP A 175 7.47 -8.30 9.37
N ARG A 176 6.15 -8.06 9.45
CA ARG A 176 5.47 -7.92 10.75
C ARG A 176 5.46 -9.20 11.59
N ALA A 177 5.66 -10.35 10.97
CA ALA A 177 5.78 -11.63 11.69
C ALA A 177 7.14 -11.86 12.33
N GLN A 178 8.15 -11.00 12.09
CA GLN A 178 9.47 -11.14 12.70
C GLN A 178 9.45 -10.62 14.15
N GLU A 179 10.08 -11.35 15.06
CA GLU A 179 10.10 -11.03 16.48
C GLU A 179 10.71 -9.66 16.81
N ASN A 180 11.70 -9.22 16.02
CA ASN A 180 12.43 -7.97 16.20
C ASN A 180 11.82 -6.74 15.52
N ILE A 181 10.70 -6.90 14.84
CA ILE A 181 10.07 -5.78 14.10
C ILE A 181 9.44 -4.73 15.03
N GLY A 182 9.03 -5.14 16.24
CA GLY A 182 8.47 -4.28 17.27
C GLY A 182 7.04 -3.80 16.99
N GLN A 183 6.62 -2.80 17.77
CA GLN A 183 5.23 -2.33 17.76
C GLN A 183 4.95 -1.26 16.70
N TYR A 184 5.94 -0.46 16.31
CA TYR A 184 5.78 0.66 15.38
C TYR A 184 6.74 0.54 14.18
N PRO A 185 6.58 -0.49 13.33
CA PRO A 185 7.39 -0.59 12.11
C PRO A 185 6.96 0.46 11.07
N VAL A 186 7.93 1.04 10.38
CA VAL A 186 7.73 2.00 9.29
C VAL A 186 7.99 1.32 7.96
N PHE A 187 7.04 1.40 7.03
CA PHE A 187 7.17 0.95 5.65
C PHE A 187 7.22 2.15 4.71
N VAL A 188 8.34 2.38 4.03
CA VAL A 188 8.51 3.52 3.13
C VAL A 188 8.39 3.06 1.69
N ALA A 189 7.40 3.58 0.98
CA ALA A 189 7.03 3.13 -0.36
C ALA A 189 6.48 4.26 -1.25
N HIS A 190 5.58 3.92 -2.17
CA HIS A 190 5.06 4.75 -3.25
C HIS A 190 3.54 4.87 -3.17
N ALA A 191 2.98 5.84 -3.91
CA ALA A 191 1.55 6.16 -3.80
C ALA A 191 0.64 4.94 -4.03
N ASP A 192 0.82 4.20 -5.13
CA ASP A 192 -0.07 3.08 -5.45
C ASP A 192 0.12 1.90 -4.49
N VAL A 193 1.35 1.64 -4.06
CA VAL A 193 1.65 0.63 -3.02
C VAL A 193 0.88 0.94 -1.73
N ILE A 194 0.89 2.20 -1.29
CA ILE A 194 0.20 2.61 -0.06
C ILE A 194 -1.32 2.55 -0.22
N LYS A 195 -1.86 3.04 -1.34
CA LYS A 195 -3.29 2.94 -1.66
C LYS A 195 -3.77 1.49 -1.58
N LEU A 196 -2.98 0.56 -2.12
CA LEU A 196 -3.30 -0.86 -2.17
C LEU A 196 -3.18 -1.55 -0.80
N LEU A 197 -2.22 -1.15 0.04
CA LEU A 197 -2.14 -1.60 1.44
C LEU A 197 -3.33 -1.08 2.25
N VAL A 198 -3.65 0.22 2.13
CA VAL A 198 -4.82 0.82 2.79
C VAL A 198 -6.11 0.14 2.33
N ALA A 199 -6.27 -0.09 1.03
CA ALA A 199 -7.43 -0.80 0.48
C ALA A 199 -7.56 -2.21 1.07
N HIS A 200 -6.44 -2.97 1.14
CA HIS A 200 -6.42 -4.30 1.74
C HIS A 200 -6.91 -4.29 3.19
N TYR A 201 -6.31 -3.45 4.04
CA TYR A 201 -6.66 -3.39 5.46
C TYR A 201 -8.04 -2.75 5.74
N SER A 202 -8.60 -2.00 4.79
CA SER A 202 -9.97 -1.46 4.86
C SER A 202 -11.02 -2.38 4.26
N GLY A 203 -10.64 -3.52 3.68
CA GLY A 203 -11.56 -4.40 2.94
C GLY A 203 -12.07 -3.81 1.61
N LEU A 204 -11.38 -2.79 1.07
CA LEU A 204 -11.71 -2.21 -0.23
C LEU A 204 -11.08 -3.04 -1.35
N GLU A 205 -11.83 -3.25 -2.44
CA GLU A 205 -11.30 -3.92 -3.63
C GLU A 205 -10.11 -3.16 -4.24
N ALA A 206 -9.07 -3.88 -4.68
CA ALA A 206 -7.87 -3.29 -5.26
C ALA A 206 -8.16 -2.31 -6.41
N GLY A 207 -9.11 -2.65 -7.29
CA GLY A 207 -9.51 -1.78 -8.41
C GLY A 207 -10.05 -0.41 -8.00
N LYS A 208 -10.52 -0.26 -6.76
CA LYS A 208 -11.05 0.99 -6.21
C LYS A 208 -10.00 1.82 -5.47
N ALA A 209 -8.80 1.29 -5.26
CA ALA A 209 -7.73 1.98 -4.53
C ALA A 209 -7.30 3.31 -5.17
N GLY A 210 -7.52 3.49 -6.47
CA GLY A 210 -7.26 4.75 -7.18
C GLY A 210 -7.99 5.97 -6.62
N ALA A 211 -9.12 5.77 -5.91
CA ALA A 211 -9.86 6.84 -5.25
C ALA A 211 -9.19 7.39 -3.98
N ILE A 212 -8.20 6.69 -3.43
CA ILE A 212 -7.46 7.11 -2.23
C ILE A 212 -6.39 8.12 -2.65
N HIS A 213 -6.35 9.27 -1.97
CA HIS A 213 -5.30 10.25 -2.16
C HIS A 213 -4.20 10.10 -1.11
N ILE A 214 -2.94 10.07 -1.57
CA ILE A 214 -1.75 9.95 -0.72
C ILE A 214 -0.74 11.02 -1.14
N ASP A 215 -0.49 12.01 -0.28
CA ASP A 215 0.50 13.06 -0.52
C ASP A 215 1.95 12.59 -0.36
N ASN A 216 2.93 13.30 -0.94
CA ASN A 216 4.34 13.05 -0.70
C ASN A 216 4.69 13.27 0.79
N ALA A 217 5.55 12.43 1.33
CA ALA A 217 5.95 12.40 2.75
C ALA A 217 4.73 12.41 3.70
N SER A 218 3.66 11.72 3.33
CA SER A 218 2.54 11.44 4.22
C SER A 218 2.65 10.06 4.83
N VAL A 219 1.98 9.84 5.96
CA VAL A 219 1.88 8.55 6.65
C VAL A 219 0.43 8.10 6.75
N SER A 220 0.20 6.83 6.48
CA SER A 220 -1.05 6.14 6.80
C SER A 220 -0.80 5.19 7.97
N LEU A 221 -1.76 5.11 8.90
CA LEU A 221 -1.65 4.33 10.13
C LEU A 221 -2.66 3.20 10.12
N VAL A 222 -2.17 1.98 10.35
CA VAL A 222 -3.02 0.78 10.45
C VAL A 222 -2.69 0.06 11.76
N GLU A 223 -3.67 -0.05 12.63
CA GLU A 223 -3.57 -0.84 13.85
C GLU A 223 -3.99 -2.28 13.57
N LEU A 224 -3.16 -3.20 14.03
CA LEU A 224 -3.36 -4.65 13.91
C LEU A 224 -3.28 -5.27 15.30
N GLU A 225 -4.39 -5.82 15.77
CA GLU A 225 -4.47 -6.54 17.05
C GLU A 225 -4.77 -8.02 16.79
N PRO A 226 -4.24 -8.94 17.61
CA PRO A 226 -4.57 -10.35 17.50
C PRO A 226 -6.07 -10.58 17.57
N GLU A 227 -6.59 -11.43 16.68
CA GLU A 227 -8.01 -11.83 16.63
C GLU A 227 -9.01 -10.70 16.33
N GLN A 228 -8.53 -9.48 16.00
CA GLN A 228 -9.37 -8.36 15.60
C GLN A 228 -9.18 -8.04 14.11
N SER A 229 -10.20 -7.40 13.53
CA SER A 229 -10.08 -6.84 12.17
C SER A 229 -9.10 -5.66 12.18
N PRO A 230 -8.35 -5.45 11.09
CA PRO A 230 -7.50 -4.28 10.94
C PRO A 230 -8.28 -2.97 11.14
N HIS A 231 -7.66 -1.99 11.78
CA HIS A 231 -8.25 -0.66 11.97
C HIS A 231 -7.38 0.41 11.30
N VAL A 232 -7.89 1.03 10.24
CA VAL A 232 -7.22 2.14 9.54
C VAL A 232 -7.49 3.44 10.30
N VAL A 233 -6.48 3.93 11.02
CA VAL A 233 -6.59 5.10 11.92
C VAL A 233 -6.45 6.40 11.16
N ALA A 234 -5.56 6.44 10.15
CA ALA A 234 -5.31 7.63 9.33
C ALA A 234 -4.87 7.23 7.93
N ILE A 235 -5.23 8.05 6.95
CA ILE A 235 -4.85 7.88 5.54
C ILE A 235 -4.19 9.17 5.06
N GLY A 236 -2.92 9.07 4.59
CA GLY A 236 -2.23 10.17 3.94
C GLY A 236 -2.02 11.41 4.81
N TRP A 237 -1.96 11.25 6.14
CA TRP A 237 -1.70 12.38 7.03
C TRP A 237 -0.26 12.90 6.86
N ASN A 238 -0.12 14.23 6.81
CA ASN A 238 1.18 14.89 6.88
C ASN A 238 1.06 16.23 7.63
N PRO A 239 2.15 16.76 8.20
CA PRO A 239 2.14 17.99 8.98
C PRO A 239 1.87 19.27 8.15
N ASN A 240 1.91 19.17 6.81
CA ASN A 240 1.62 20.28 5.90
C ASN A 240 0.91 19.75 4.65
N PRO A 241 -0.38 19.42 4.72
CA PRO A 241 -1.13 18.83 3.63
C PRO A 241 -1.25 19.77 2.43
N GLY A 242 -0.75 19.35 1.26
CA GLY A 242 -0.75 20.16 0.03
C GLY A 242 -2.14 20.46 -0.55
N TRP A 243 -3.17 19.72 -0.10
CA TRP A 243 -4.57 19.94 -0.51
C TRP A 243 -5.28 21.08 0.27
N LEU A 244 -4.73 21.49 1.42
CA LEU A 244 -5.21 22.70 2.15
C LEU A 244 -4.60 23.93 1.48
N LYS A 245 -5.34 24.52 0.56
CA LYS A 245 -4.97 25.79 -0.08
C LYS A 245 -5.97 26.87 0.33
N ALA A 246 -5.47 28.08 0.59
CA ALA A 246 -6.33 29.22 0.71
C ALA A 246 -7.12 29.44 -0.59
N PRO A 247 -8.41 29.82 -0.53
CA PRO A 247 -9.15 30.16 -1.74
C PRO A 247 -8.42 31.27 -2.50
N THR A 248 -8.29 31.09 -3.81
CA THR A 248 -7.67 32.10 -4.67
C THR A 248 -8.51 33.40 -4.66
N PRO A 249 -7.89 34.59 -4.65
CA PRO A 249 -8.62 35.88 -4.60
C PRO A 249 -9.63 36.10 -5.75
N GLU A 250 -9.52 35.32 -6.82
CA GLU A 250 -10.45 35.38 -7.95
C GLU A 250 -11.89 34.97 -7.63
N ILE A 251 -12.10 34.16 -6.59
CA ILE A 251 -13.44 33.74 -6.16
C ILE A 251 -14.17 34.86 -5.38
N LEU A 252 -13.46 35.93 -5.01
CA LEU A 252 -13.98 37.03 -4.22
C LEU A 252 -14.28 38.28 -5.07
N LYS A 253 -14.31 38.22 -6.40
CA LYS A 253 -14.76 39.33 -7.22
C LYS A 253 -16.27 39.52 -7.02
N PRO A 254 -16.73 40.65 -6.51
CA PRO A 254 -18.16 40.92 -6.39
C PRO A 254 -18.78 40.90 -7.80
N SER A 255 -19.92 40.26 -7.93
CA SER A 255 -20.74 40.30 -9.13
C SER A 255 -21.00 41.77 -9.50
N THR A 256 -20.61 42.19 -10.68
CA THR A 256 -20.92 43.51 -11.26
C THR A 256 -22.43 43.71 -11.17
N PRO A 257 -22.92 44.85 -10.64
CA PRO A 257 -24.34 45.15 -10.66
C PRO A 257 -24.84 45.20 -12.11
N THR A 258 -25.87 44.45 -12.42
CA THR A 258 -26.58 44.54 -13.70
C THR A 258 -27.19 45.95 -13.77
N GLU A 259 -26.77 46.80 -14.72
CA GLU A 259 -27.40 48.05 -15.02
C GLU A 259 -28.83 47.74 -15.55
N GLU A 260 -29.83 48.08 -14.70
CA GLU A 260 -31.20 48.15 -15.15
C GLU A 260 -31.32 49.28 -16.22
N GLN A 261 -31.46 48.92 -17.47
CA GLN A 261 -31.85 49.84 -18.51
C GLN A 261 -33.30 50.23 -18.26
N GLY A 262 -33.49 51.43 -17.64
CA GLY A 262 -34.78 52.06 -17.57
C GLY A 262 -35.31 52.46 -18.92
N GLU A 263 -36.32 51.76 -19.44
CA GLU A 263 -37.15 52.22 -20.55
C GLU A 263 -37.98 53.42 -20.09
N GLN A 264 -37.55 54.62 -20.45
CA GLN A 264 -38.45 55.78 -20.45
C GLN A 264 -39.34 55.74 -21.72
N LYS A 265 -40.64 55.42 -21.53
CA LYS A 265 -41.69 55.76 -22.50
C LYS A 265 -42.09 57.21 -22.35
N ALA A 266 -41.93 57.99 -23.45
CA ALA A 266 -42.65 59.21 -23.73
C ALA A 266 -43.59 58.95 -24.92
#